data_66f0629e95ca9d9d8ff17cafd5497262
#
_entry.id   66f0629e95ca9d9d8ff17cafd5497262
#
_cell.length_a   1.000
_cell.length_b   1.000
_cell.length_c   1.000
_cell.angle_alpha   90.00
_cell.angle_beta   90.00
_cell.angle_gamma   90.00
#
_symmetry.space_group_name_H-M   'P 1'
#
loop_
_entity.id
_entity.type
_entity.pdbx_description
1 polymer ?
#
loop_
_entity_poly.entity_id
_entity_poly.type
_entity_poly.pdbx_seq_one_letter_code
_entity_poly.pdbx_strand_id
1 'polypeptide(L)'
;MALAVAKEVTEYFRQTIGEKYEIKKEGVPMKKPLIIINTILIVLEIIAFIHDCMVFGPGLFQWYTVDSNILQLLVSGLVVYYGFKDEELPESVTLLHFISAVGLTITFLIAAFVLAPEGGTRYYFIENVAPINHLIGPALSVISLVFLEKTPKGPWTLILWPGLVSLAYGLICLLLNGLYMLDGPYFFLQVHKEPVHIIVIWFGIIALLCLLLSYGYCRMKWREKDVEFGK
;
A
#
# COMPACT_ATOMS: atom_id res chain seq x y z
N MET A 1 -19.11 14.68 12.11
CA MET A 1 -18.92 13.31 12.58
C MET A 1 -17.56 12.75 12.16
N ALA A 2 -17.18 12.69 10.88
CA ALA A 2 -15.88 12.17 10.42
C ALA A 2 -14.65 12.90 11.02
N LEU A 3 -14.70 14.23 11.15
CA LEU A 3 -13.59 15.02 11.74
C LEU A 3 -13.41 14.77 13.25
N ALA A 4 -14.50 14.48 13.98
CA ALA A 4 -14.46 14.14 15.39
C ALA A 4 -13.81 12.76 15.61
N VAL A 5 -14.17 11.77 14.79
CA VAL A 5 -13.60 10.42 14.82
C VAL A 5 -12.11 10.45 14.45
N ALA A 6 -11.72 11.24 13.43
CA ALA A 6 -10.32 11.41 13.06
C ALA A 6 -9.49 12.04 14.20
N LYS A 7 -10.06 12.99 14.92
CA LYS A 7 -9.42 13.65 16.05
C LYS A 7 -9.28 12.72 17.26
N GLU A 8 -10.30 11.93 17.56
CA GLU A 8 -10.31 10.93 18.63
C GLU A 8 -9.32 9.78 18.32
N VAL A 9 -9.28 9.31 17.07
CA VAL A 9 -8.30 8.31 16.61
C VAL A 9 -6.88 8.86 16.71
N THR A 10 -6.66 10.12 16.31
CA THR A 10 -5.34 10.77 16.42
C THR A 10 -4.93 10.97 17.88
N GLU A 11 -5.87 11.31 18.77
CA GLU A 11 -5.63 11.50 20.20
C GLU A 11 -5.40 10.17 20.92
N TYR A 12 -6.15 9.11 20.55
CA TYR A 12 -5.93 7.74 21.03
C TYR A 12 -4.53 7.24 20.62
N PHE A 13 -4.12 7.46 19.36
CA PHE A 13 -2.76 7.15 18.90
C PHE A 13 -1.70 7.94 19.68
N ARG A 14 -1.94 9.22 19.94
CA ARG A 14 -1.01 10.07 20.71
C ARG A 14 -0.89 9.63 22.17
N GLN A 15 -1.97 9.26 22.83
CA GLN A 15 -1.95 8.77 24.22
C GLN A 15 -1.39 7.35 24.34
N THR A 16 -1.77 6.45 23.45
CA THR A 16 -1.34 5.03 23.52
C THR A 16 0.11 4.84 23.11
N ILE A 17 0.64 5.68 22.23
CA ILE A 17 2.00 5.59 21.70
C ILE A 17 2.93 6.60 22.36
N GLY A 18 2.44 7.82 22.68
CA GLY A 18 3.25 8.91 23.21
C GLY A 18 3.73 8.73 24.64
N GLU A 19 2.97 8.07 25.53
CA GLU A 19 3.34 7.86 26.92
C GLU A 19 4.40 6.77 27.15
N LYS A 20 4.70 5.95 26.17
CA LYS A 20 5.62 4.80 26.31
C LYS A 20 7.01 4.98 25.71
N TYR A 21 7.26 6.05 24.96
CA TYR A 21 8.53 6.24 24.24
C TYR A 21 9.02 7.70 24.27
N GLU A 22 9.40 8.22 25.45
CA GLU A 22 10.42 9.25 25.50
C GLU A 22 11.78 8.63 25.16
N ILE A 23 11.99 8.32 23.87
CA ILE A 23 13.33 8.04 23.34
C ILE A 23 13.95 9.40 23.04
N LYS A 24 15.09 9.73 23.68
CA LYS A 24 15.96 10.85 23.33
C LYS A 24 16.07 10.92 21.81
N LYS A 25 15.57 12.01 21.22
CA LYS A 25 15.73 12.35 19.80
C LYS A 25 17.18 12.69 19.51
N GLU A 26 18.03 11.71 19.38
CA GLU A 26 19.20 11.85 18.51
C GLU A 26 18.73 11.40 17.13
N GLY A 27 18.36 12.35 16.28
CA GLY A 27 17.86 12.09 14.94
C GLY A 27 18.89 11.27 14.15
N VAL A 28 18.58 10.00 13.88
CA VAL A 28 19.42 9.19 12.99
C VAL A 28 19.13 9.67 11.57
N PRO A 29 20.11 10.26 10.87
CA PRO A 29 19.89 10.79 9.54
C PRO A 29 19.31 9.70 8.64
N MET A 30 18.34 10.10 7.80
CA MET A 30 17.66 9.18 6.88
C MET A 30 18.68 8.59 5.90
N LYS A 31 18.64 7.28 5.70
CA LYS A 31 19.59 6.60 4.81
C LYS A 31 19.45 7.13 3.38
N LYS A 32 20.56 7.57 2.76
CA LYS A 32 20.59 8.00 1.35
C LYS A 32 19.94 7.00 0.38
N PRO A 33 20.13 5.67 0.51
CA PRO A 33 19.45 4.69 -0.35
C PRO A 33 17.91 4.77 -0.27
N LEU A 34 17.33 5.10 0.88
CA LEU A 34 15.89 5.27 1.03
C LEU A 34 15.37 6.43 0.18
N ILE A 35 16.08 7.57 0.21
CA ILE A 35 15.73 8.76 -0.60
C ILE A 35 15.87 8.43 -2.09
N ILE A 36 16.95 7.75 -2.49
CA ILE A 36 17.20 7.39 -3.89
C ILE A 36 16.08 6.48 -4.44
N ILE A 37 15.75 5.41 -3.74
CA ILE A 37 14.69 4.47 -4.19
C ILE A 37 13.34 5.19 -4.29
N ASN A 38 12.99 6.02 -3.30
CA ASN A 38 11.71 6.76 -3.36
C ASN A 38 11.72 7.84 -4.46
N THR A 39 12.86 8.43 -4.78
CA THR A 39 12.99 9.32 -5.95
C THR A 39 12.76 8.55 -7.26
N ILE A 40 13.33 7.34 -7.38
CA ILE A 40 13.08 6.47 -8.54
C ILE A 40 11.59 6.10 -8.63
N LEU A 41 10.97 5.71 -7.51
CA LEU A 41 9.53 5.42 -7.45
C LEU A 41 8.71 6.62 -7.92
N ILE A 42 8.99 7.84 -7.46
CA ILE A 42 8.28 9.05 -7.92
C ILE A 42 8.32 9.17 -9.44
N VAL A 43 9.49 8.99 -10.07
CA VAL A 43 9.63 9.10 -11.52
C VAL A 43 8.82 8.03 -12.24
N LEU A 44 8.94 6.77 -11.79
CA LEU A 44 8.22 5.63 -12.39
C LEU A 44 6.71 5.78 -12.25
N GLU A 45 6.23 6.13 -11.06
CA GLU A 45 4.80 6.28 -10.78
C GLU A 45 4.18 7.49 -11.52
N ILE A 46 4.93 8.58 -11.71
CA ILE A 46 4.47 9.70 -12.56
C ILE A 46 4.31 9.24 -14.01
N ILE A 47 5.27 8.49 -14.55
CA ILE A 47 5.18 7.95 -15.92
C ILE A 47 3.95 7.04 -16.04
N ALA A 48 3.76 6.12 -15.09
CA ALA A 48 2.62 5.22 -15.07
C ALA A 48 1.30 5.98 -14.95
N PHE A 49 1.20 6.93 -14.04
CA PHE A 49 0.00 7.74 -13.81
C PHE A 49 -0.41 8.55 -15.05
N ILE A 50 0.57 9.20 -15.73
CA ILE A 50 0.30 9.96 -16.97
C ILE A 50 -0.26 9.02 -18.04
N HIS A 51 0.35 7.85 -18.23
CA HIS A 51 -0.13 6.85 -19.17
C HIS A 51 -1.55 6.39 -18.84
N ASP A 52 -1.81 6.06 -17.57
CA ASP A 52 -3.11 5.56 -17.12
C ASP A 52 -4.20 6.64 -17.26
N CYS A 53 -3.88 7.91 -17.01
CA CYS A 53 -4.76 9.03 -17.33
C CYS A 53 -5.13 9.11 -18.82
N MET A 54 -4.17 8.86 -19.70
CA MET A 54 -4.40 8.90 -21.15
C MET A 54 -5.23 7.71 -21.64
N VAL A 55 -5.07 6.54 -21.02
CA VAL A 55 -5.76 5.30 -21.42
C VAL A 55 -7.16 5.20 -20.83
N PHE A 56 -7.31 5.46 -19.54
CA PHE A 56 -8.55 5.21 -18.79
C PHE A 56 -9.37 6.48 -18.53
N GLY A 57 -8.79 7.67 -18.71
CA GLY A 57 -9.45 8.93 -18.43
C GLY A 57 -9.99 8.99 -16.97
N PRO A 58 -11.20 9.56 -16.75
CA PRO A 58 -11.79 9.63 -15.41
C PRO A 58 -12.08 8.27 -14.75
N GLY A 59 -12.17 7.20 -15.54
CA GLY A 59 -12.39 5.83 -15.06
C GLY A 59 -11.18 5.17 -14.42
N LEU A 60 -10.02 5.84 -14.39
CA LEU A 60 -8.78 5.24 -13.83
C LEU A 60 -8.90 4.86 -12.36
N PHE A 61 -9.64 5.63 -11.55
CA PHE A 61 -9.83 5.38 -10.11
C PHE A 61 -10.73 4.19 -9.77
N GLN A 62 -11.26 3.48 -10.74
CA GLN A 62 -11.92 2.21 -10.50
C GLN A 62 -10.93 1.05 -10.29
N TRP A 63 -9.64 1.23 -10.66
CA TRP A 63 -8.64 0.17 -10.63
C TRP A 63 -7.81 0.24 -9.34
N TYR A 64 -7.86 -0.82 -8.53
CA TYR A 64 -7.06 -0.93 -7.31
C TYR A 64 -5.55 -0.76 -7.57
N THR A 65 -5.08 -1.24 -8.73
CA THR A 65 -3.72 -1.05 -9.19
C THR A 65 -3.35 0.43 -9.26
N VAL A 66 -4.18 1.25 -9.87
CA VAL A 66 -3.94 2.69 -10.02
C VAL A 66 -3.96 3.38 -8.67
N ASP A 67 -4.97 3.09 -7.84
CA ASP A 67 -5.10 3.71 -6.51
C ASP A 67 -3.91 3.37 -5.60
N SER A 68 -3.43 2.12 -5.63
CA SER A 68 -2.26 1.70 -4.83
C SER A 68 -0.95 2.33 -5.33
N ASN A 69 -0.77 2.50 -6.64
CA ASN A 69 0.38 3.19 -7.23
C ASN A 69 0.34 4.71 -6.94
N ILE A 70 -0.84 5.35 -6.99
CA ILE A 70 -0.99 6.76 -6.57
C ILE A 70 -0.65 6.92 -5.09
N LEU A 71 -1.11 6.03 -4.22
CA LEU A 71 -0.73 6.07 -2.81
C LEU A 71 0.78 5.94 -2.64
N GLN A 72 1.44 5.07 -3.41
CA GLN A 72 2.90 4.94 -3.40
C GLN A 72 3.59 6.22 -3.87
N LEU A 73 3.11 6.86 -4.92
CA LEU A 73 3.62 8.14 -5.39
C LEU A 73 3.59 9.20 -4.28
N LEU A 74 2.46 9.34 -3.60
CA LEU A 74 2.30 10.29 -2.50
C LEU A 74 3.22 9.98 -1.33
N VAL A 75 3.31 8.72 -0.93
CA VAL A 75 4.19 8.26 0.14
C VAL A 75 5.65 8.50 -0.21
N SER A 76 6.07 8.15 -1.43
CA SER A 76 7.44 8.38 -1.89
C SER A 76 7.80 9.86 -1.88
N GLY A 77 6.86 10.74 -2.26
CA GLY A 77 7.01 12.20 -2.16
C GLY A 77 7.24 12.67 -0.72
N LEU A 78 6.48 12.13 0.24
CA LEU A 78 6.66 12.44 1.66
C LEU A 78 8.00 11.92 2.21
N VAL A 79 8.40 10.70 1.86
CA VAL A 79 9.69 10.13 2.26
C VAL A 79 10.85 10.99 1.76
N VAL A 80 10.80 11.40 0.50
CA VAL A 80 11.84 12.29 -0.09
C VAL A 80 11.83 13.66 0.57
N TYR A 81 10.65 14.23 0.82
CA TYR A 81 10.51 15.52 1.49
C TYR A 81 11.14 15.54 2.89
N TYR A 82 10.82 14.55 3.75
CA TYR A 82 11.42 14.41 5.08
C TYR A 82 12.92 14.10 4.99
N GLY A 83 13.31 13.30 3.99
CA GLY A 83 14.72 12.99 3.73
C GLY A 83 15.60 14.20 3.40
N PHE A 84 15.07 15.15 2.61
CA PHE A 84 15.78 16.40 2.32
C PHE A 84 15.86 17.36 3.51
N LYS A 85 14.96 17.21 4.48
CA LYS A 85 15.00 17.99 5.73
C LYS A 85 15.87 17.38 6.81
N ASP A 86 16.43 16.19 6.59
CA ASP A 86 17.09 15.37 7.61
C ASP A 86 16.19 15.11 8.84
N GLU A 87 14.86 15.05 8.62
CA GLU A 87 13.86 14.77 9.63
C GLU A 87 13.48 13.28 9.63
N GLU A 88 13.12 12.75 10.79
CA GLU A 88 12.55 11.40 10.90
C GLU A 88 11.17 11.33 10.24
N LEU A 89 10.83 10.16 9.67
CA LEU A 89 9.50 9.95 9.11
C LEU A 89 8.45 9.96 10.23
N PRO A 90 7.39 10.76 10.10
CA PRO A 90 6.23 10.65 10.97
C PRO A 90 5.61 9.25 10.93
N GLU A 91 5.07 8.79 12.04
CA GLU A 91 4.41 7.48 12.12
C GLU A 91 3.27 7.33 11.10
N SER A 92 2.55 8.41 10.81
CA SER A 92 1.52 8.42 9.78
C SER A 92 2.07 8.15 8.37
N VAL A 93 3.24 8.70 8.04
CA VAL A 93 3.90 8.43 6.74
C VAL A 93 4.36 6.98 6.66
N THR A 94 4.94 6.46 7.74
CA THR A 94 5.32 5.06 7.84
C THR A 94 4.11 4.12 7.71
N LEU A 95 2.99 4.45 8.34
CA LEU A 95 1.75 3.69 8.21
C LEU A 95 1.23 3.71 6.76
N LEU A 96 1.21 4.88 6.13
CA LEU A 96 0.82 4.99 4.72
C LEU A 96 1.75 4.19 3.80
N HIS A 97 3.07 4.21 4.06
CA HIS A 97 4.03 3.41 3.32
C HIS A 97 3.77 1.91 3.50
N PHE A 98 3.45 1.49 4.72
CA PHE A 98 3.09 0.10 5.01
C PHE A 98 1.81 -0.33 4.27
N ILE A 99 0.77 0.50 4.28
CA ILE A 99 -0.48 0.25 3.53
C ILE A 99 -0.20 0.17 2.03
N SER A 100 0.59 1.12 1.50
CA SER A 100 0.97 1.15 0.09
C SER A 100 1.74 -0.09 -0.34
N ALA A 101 2.79 -0.48 0.40
CA ALA A 101 3.62 -1.63 0.06
C ALA A 101 2.83 -2.95 0.08
N VAL A 102 1.93 -3.14 1.06
CA VAL A 102 1.03 -4.31 1.09
C VAL A 102 0.05 -4.24 -0.08
N GLY A 103 -0.56 -3.08 -0.35
CA GLY A 103 -1.49 -2.89 -1.47
C GLY A 103 -0.84 -3.20 -2.83
N LEU A 104 0.36 -2.69 -3.08
CA LEU A 104 1.13 -2.99 -4.30
C LEU A 104 1.49 -4.48 -4.41
N THR A 105 1.80 -5.14 -3.29
CA THR A 105 2.06 -6.57 -3.31
C THR A 105 0.80 -7.38 -3.63
N ILE A 106 -0.37 -6.98 -3.11
CA ILE A 106 -1.66 -7.55 -3.52
C ILE A 106 -1.89 -7.34 -5.02
N THR A 107 -1.63 -6.13 -5.53
CA THR A 107 -1.72 -5.84 -6.97
C THR A 107 -0.86 -6.80 -7.79
N PHE A 108 0.41 -6.99 -7.39
CA PHE A 108 1.29 -7.96 -8.06
C PHE A 108 0.73 -9.39 -8.00
N LEU A 109 0.31 -9.87 -6.82
CA LEU A 109 -0.19 -11.24 -6.64
C LEU A 109 -1.47 -11.49 -7.45
N ILE A 110 -2.42 -10.56 -7.42
CA ILE A 110 -3.66 -10.66 -8.21
C ILE A 110 -3.35 -10.61 -9.71
N ALA A 111 -2.47 -9.71 -10.14
CA ALA A 111 -2.05 -9.65 -11.55
C ALA A 111 -1.39 -10.98 -11.99
N ALA A 112 -0.47 -11.53 -11.18
CA ALA A 112 0.31 -12.70 -11.54
C ALA A 112 -0.51 -14.01 -11.53
N PHE A 113 -1.36 -14.20 -10.51
CA PHE A 113 -1.99 -15.49 -10.27
C PHE A 113 -3.48 -15.54 -10.65
N VAL A 114 -4.11 -14.39 -10.87
CA VAL A 114 -5.54 -14.30 -11.19
C VAL A 114 -5.77 -13.72 -12.57
N LEU A 115 -5.18 -12.55 -12.88
CA LEU A 115 -5.51 -11.83 -14.10
C LEU A 115 -4.65 -12.27 -15.31
N ALA A 116 -3.34 -12.48 -15.13
CA ALA A 116 -2.45 -12.85 -16.22
C ALA A 116 -2.71 -14.24 -16.82
N PRO A 117 -3.16 -15.27 -16.06
CA PRO A 117 -3.56 -16.54 -16.64
C PRO A 117 -4.70 -16.44 -17.67
N GLU A 118 -5.63 -15.51 -17.49
CA GLU A 118 -6.77 -15.30 -18.38
C GLU A 118 -6.51 -14.21 -19.43
N GLY A 119 -5.97 -13.07 -19.00
CA GLY A 119 -5.76 -11.89 -19.84
C GLY A 119 -4.40 -11.80 -20.54
N GLY A 120 -3.49 -12.73 -20.26
CA GLY A 120 -2.16 -12.83 -20.86
C GLY A 120 -1.05 -12.12 -20.07
N THR A 121 0.01 -12.87 -19.79
CA THR A 121 1.19 -12.40 -19.03
C THR A 121 1.84 -11.17 -19.69
N ARG A 122 1.84 -11.11 -21.01
CA ARG A 122 2.42 -9.99 -21.75
C ARG A 122 1.72 -8.67 -21.44
N TYR A 123 0.39 -8.67 -21.40
CA TYR A 123 -0.43 -7.49 -21.10
C TYR A 123 -0.16 -6.97 -19.68
N TYR A 124 -0.09 -7.87 -18.68
CA TYR A 124 0.06 -7.46 -17.27
C TYR A 124 1.49 -7.18 -16.82
N PHE A 125 2.53 -7.66 -17.55
CA PHE A 125 3.91 -7.57 -17.08
C PHE A 125 4.94 -7.05 -18.08
N ILE A 126 4.57 -6.84 -19.36
CA ILE A 126 5.53 -6.45 -20.38
C ILE A 126 5.10 -5.19 -21.15
N GLU A 127 3.80 -5.03 -21.42
CA GLU A 127 3.31 -3.95 -22.28
C GLU A 127 3.21 -2.61 -21.53
N ASN A 128 3.56 -1.53 -22.23
CA ASN A 128 3.41 -0.16 -21.75
C ASN A 128 4.00 0.06 -20.35
N VAL A 129 3.18 0.54 -19.41
CA VAL A 129 3.55 0.78 -18.01
C VAL A 129 3.26 -0.41 -17.09
N ALA A 130 2.75 -1.51 -17.62
CA ALA A 130 2.43 -2.69 -16.82
C ALA A 130 3.60 -3.23 -15.97
N PRO A 131 4.87 -3.25 -16.45
CA PRO A 131 6.00 -3.62 -15.61
C PRO A 131 6.15 -2.70 -14.39
N ILE A 132 5.86 -1.41 -14.52
CA ILE A 132 5.94 -0.45 -13.42
C ILE A 132 4.83 -0.76 -12.43
N ASN A 133 3.58 -0.83 -12.90
CA ASN A 133 2.40 -0.98 -12.06
C ASN A 133 2.34 -2.32 -11.31
N HIS A 134 2.84 -3.41 -11.91
CA HIS A 134 2.63 -4.75 -11.37
C HIS A 134 3.91 -5.47 -10.90
N LEU A 135 5.11 -4.95 -11.18
CA LEU A 135 6.36 -5.63 -10.81
C LEU A 135 7.38 -4.70 -10.17
N ILE A 136 7.81 -3.65 -10.87
CA ILE A 136 8.92 -2.80 -10.44
C ILE A 136 8.51 -1.92 -9.26
N GLY A 137 7.36 -1.23 -9.36
CA GLY A 137 6.78 -0.43 -8.28
C GLY A 137 6.58 -1.23 -7.00
N PRO A 138 5.83 -2.36 -7.04
CA PRO A 138 5.69 -3.26 -5.90
C PRO A 138 7.02 -3.71 -5.29
N ALA A 139 7.99 -4.15 -6.11
CA ALA A 139 9.27 -4.63 -5.62
C ALA A 139 10.08 -3.52 -4.93
N LEU A 140 10.18 -2.33 -5.55
CA LEU A 140 10.90 -1.20 -4.97
C LEU A 140 10.21 -0.66 -3.70
N SER A 141 8.88 -0.67 -3.64
CA SER A 141 8.12 -0.28 -2.46
C SER A 141 8.44 -1.19 -1.27
N VAL A 142 8.43 -2.51 -1.48
CA VAL A 142 8.80 -3.49 -0.43
C VAL A 142 10.25 -3.31 0.01
N ILE A 143 11.20 -3.13 -0.93
CA ILE A 143 12.60 -2.89 -0.60
C ILE A 143 12.74 -1.61 0.22
N SER A 144 12.07 -0.54 -0.17
CA SER A 144 12.06 0.74 0.53
C SER A 144 11.56 0.59 1.97
N LEU A 145 10.39 -0.02 2.16
CA LEU A 145 9.76 -0.19 3.47
C LEU A 145 10.52 -1.14 4.37
N VAL A 146 10.83 -2.35 3.88
CA VAL A 146 11.30 -3.46 4.72
C VAL A 146 12.78 -3.32 5.04
N PHE A 147 13.61 -2.97 4.06
CA PHE A 147 15.08 -3.01 4.21
C PHE A 147 15.71 -1.64 4.45
N LEU A 148 15.09 -0.55 4.01
CA LEU A 148 15.72 0.77 4.08
C LEU A 148 15.11 1.69 5.12
N GLU A 149 13.78 1.62 5.32
CA GLU A 149 13.10 2.47 6.28
C GLU A 149 13.32 1.97 7.71
N LYS A 150 13.85 2.85 8.57
CA LYS A 150 14.01 2.59 9.99
C LYS A 150 12.75 3.07 10.72
N THR A 151 11.92 2.15 11.14
CA THR A 151 10.77 2.44 11.99
C THR A 151 10.83 1.67 13.30
N PRO A 152 10.40 2.27 14.42
CA PRO A 152 10.26 1.54 15.68
C PRO A 152 9.22 0.43 15.54
N LYS A 153 9.29 -0.56 16.44
CA LYS A 153 8.26 -1.62 16.53
C LYS A 153 6.94 -0.93 16.85
N GLY A 154 5.99 -1.00 15.92
CA GLY A 154 4.65 -0.50 16.11
C GLY A 154 3.73 -1.53 16.81
N PRO A 155 2.53 -1.11 17.23
CA PRO A 155 1.54 -2.04 17.78
C PRO A 155 1.09 -3.05 16.71
N TRP A 156 0.79 -4.27 17.14
CA TRP A 156 0.31 -5.35 16.25
C TRP A 156 -0.96 -4.98 15.46
N THR A 157 -1.72 -4.01 15.94
CA THR A 157 -2.90 -3.47 15.24
C THR A 157 -2.59 -2.86 13.88
N LEU A 158 -1.34 -2.45 13.63
CA LEU A 158 -0.91 -1.95 12.31
C LEU A 158 -1.13 -2.98 11.20
N ILE A 159 -1.07 -4.27 11.51
CA ILE A 159 -1.28 -5.38 10.57
C ILE A 159 -2.68 -5.33 9.92
N LEU A 160 -3.67 -4.77 10.61
CA LEU A 160 -5.06 -4.72 10.13
C LEU A 160 -5.30 -3.64 9.07
N TRP A 161 -4.54 -2.54 9.09
CA TRP A 161 -4.81 -1.37 8.25
C TRP A 161 -4.80 -1.65 6.75
N PRO A 162 -3.81 -2.38 6.18
CA PRO A 162 -3.83 -2.69 4.75
C PRO A 162 -5.07 -3.47 4.33
N GLY A 163 -5.49 -4.44 5.16
CA GLY A 163 -6.72 -5.20 4.95
C GLY A 163 -7.97 -4.34 5.00
N LEU A 164 -8.08 -3.45 5.99
CA LEU A 164 -9.22 -2.54 6.12
C LEU A 164 -9.33 -1.60 4.91
N VAL A 165 -8.21 -1.04 4.44
CA VAL A 165 -8.21 -0.15 3.26
C VAL A 165 -8.58 -0.93 1.99
N SER A 166 -8.02 -2.12 1.78
CA SER A 166 -8.33 -2.94 0.60
C SER A 166 -9.79 -3.41 0.59
N LEU A 167 -10.33 -3.81 1.74
CA LEU A 167 -11.74 -4.19 1.86
C LEU A 167 -12.68 -3.00 1.70
N ALA A 168 -12.31 -1.83 2.22
CA ALA A 168 -13.08 -0.60 2.02
C ALA A 168 -13.20 -0.24 0.53
N TYR A 169 -12.08 -0.31 -0.22
CA TYR A 169 -12.11 -0.16 -1.66
C TYR A 169 -13.07 -1.16 -2.31
N GLY A 170 -12.94 -2.45 -1.98
CA GLY A 170 -13.82 -3.50 -2.52
C GLY A 170 -15.30 -3.24 -2.23
N LEU A 171 -15.64 -2.82 -1.00
CA LEU A 171 -17.02 -2.49 -0.60
C LEU A 171 -17.57 -1.29 -1.37
N ILE A 172 -16.75 -0.26 -1.60
CA ILE A 172 -17.16 0.91 -2.42
C ILE A 172 -17.43 0.46 -3.86
N CYS A 173 -16.56 -0.35 -4.46
CA CYS A 173 -16.78 -0.88 -5.79
C CYS A 173 -18.04 -1.75 -5.88
N LEU A 174 -18.31 -2.62 -4.90
CA LEU A 174 -19.53 -3.42 -4.85
C LEU A 174 -20.78 -2.55 -4.76
N LEU A 175 -20.76 -1.51 -3.92
CA LEU A 175 -21.87 -0.56 -3.80
C LEU A 175 -22.14 0.14 -5.14
N LEU A 176 -21.08 0.68 -5.76
CA LEU A 176 -21.20 1.39 -7.04
C LEU A 176 -21.66 0.44 -8.17
N ASN A 177 -21.17 -0.80 -8.20
CA ASN A 177 -21.63 -1.82 -9.15
C ASN A 177 -23.09 -2.19 -8.89
N GLY A 178 -23.49 -2.38 -7.63
CA GLY A 178 -24.88 -2.64 -7.24
C GLY A 178 -25.85 -1.53 -7.66
N LEU A 179 -25.39 -0.27 -7.68
CA LEU A 179 -26.13 0.90 -8.14
C LEU A 179 -26.04 1.15 -9.66
N TYR A 180 -25.40 0.25 -10.43
CA TYR A 180 -25.14 0.41 -11.86
C TYR A 180 -24.32 1.67 -12.22
N MET A 181 -23.52 2.18 -11.28
CA MET A 181 -22.63 3.33 -11.48
C MET A 181 -21.23 2.90 -11.92
N LEU A 182 -20.90 1.63 -11.79
CA LEU A 182 -19.61 1.03 -12.14
C LEU A 182 -19.84 -0.40 -12.66
N ASP A 183 -19.13 -0.81 -13.73
CA ASP A 183 -19.23 -2.18 -14.27
C ASP A 183 -18.55 -3.25 -13.41
N GLY A 184 -17.81 -2.84 -12.38
CA GLY A 184 -17.00 -3.71 -11.54
C GLY A 184 -15.65 -4.04 -12.18
N PRO A 185 -14.53 -3.48 -11.67
CA PRO A 185 -13.21 -3.58 -12.31
C PRO A 185 -12.66 -5.00 -12.35
N TYR A 186 -13.08 -5.84 -11.44
CA TYR A 186 -12.68 -7.25 -11.35
C TYR A 186 -13.94 -8.13 -11.30
N PHE A 187 -13.86 -9.36 -11.85
CA PHE A 187 -15.01 -10.26 -11.91
C PHE A 187 -15.66 -10.47 -10.54
N PHE A 188 -14.86 -10.62 -9.48
CA PHE A 188 -15.33 -10.80 -8.11
C PHE A 188 -15.94 -9.52 -7.46
N LEU A 189 -16.03 -8.41 -8.18
CA LEU A 189 -16.74 -7.18 -7.80
C LEU A 189 -17.97 -6.92 -8.65
N GLN A 190 -18.43 -7.90 -9.46
CA GLN A 190 -19.57 -7.78 -10.37
C GLN A 190 -20.81 -8.44 -9.76
N VAL A 191 -21.54 -7.73 -8.88
CA VAL A 191 -22.67 -8.29 -8.12
C VAL A 191 -23.83 -8.78 -8.99
N HIS A 192 -23.95 -8.27 -10.23
CA HIS A 192 -25.00 -8.67 -11.17
C HIS A 192 -24.62 -9.89 -12.02
N LYS A 193 -23.35 -10.32 -12.00
CA LYS A 193 -22.84 -11.44 -12.79
C LYS A 193 -22.39 -12.59 -11.93
N GLU A 194 -21.80 -12.31 -10.77
CA GLU A 194 -21.22 -13.31 -9.91
C GLU A 194 -22.12 -13.67 -8.74
N PRO A 195 -22.21 -14.95 -8.36
CA PRO A 195 -22.90 -15.38 -7.16
C PRO A 195 -22.28 -14.77 -5.89
N VAL A 196 -23.11 -14.41 -4.91
CA VAL A 196 -22.68 -13.77 -3.66
C VAL A 196 -21.59 -14.55 -2.93
N HIS A 197 -21.62 -15.89 -2.95
CA HIS A 197 -20.61 -16.70 -2.27
C HIS A 197 -19.21 -16.53 -2.91
N ILE A 198 -19.11 -16.32 -4.23
CA ILE A 198 -17.83 -16.04 -4.91
C ILE A 198 -17.26 -14.70 -4.42
N ILE A 199 -18.10 -13.68 -4.32
CA ILE A 199 -17.72 -12.37 -3.81
C ILE A 199 -17.19 -12.49 -2.37
N VAL A 200 -17.93 -13.18 -1.49
CA VAL A 200 -17.54 -13.39 -0.08
C VAL A 200 -16.21 -14.16 0.03
N ILE A 201 -16.02 -15.20 -0.77
CA ILE A 201 -14.77 -15.99 -0.81
C ILE A 201 -13.58 -15.08 -1.18
N TRP A 202 -13.72 -14.25 -2.23
CA TRP A 202 -12.65 -13.36 -2.65
C TRP A 202 -12.34 -12.28 -1.63
N PHE A 203 -13.33 -11.72 -0.96
CA PHE A 203 -13.10 -10.80 0.17
C PHE A 203 -12.31 -11.49 1.30
N GLY A 204 -12.64 -12.74 1.61
CA GLY A 204 -11.90 -13.56 2.57
C GLY A 204 -10.45 -13.82 2.14
N ILE A 205 -10.22 -14.15 0.86
CA ILE A 205 -8.89 -14.37 0.30
C ILE A 205 -8.05 -13.09 0.39
N ILE A 206 -8.59 -11.94 -0.06
CA ILE A 206 -7.88 -10.66 -0.02
C ILE A 206 -7.56 -10.26 1.42
N ALA A 207 -8.52 -10.40 2.35
CA ALA A 207 -8.30 -10.11 3.76
C ALA A 207 -7.17 -10.98 4.34
N LEU A 208 -7.19 -12.29 4.06
CA LEU A 208 -6.15 -13.22 4.52
C LEU A 208 -4.78 -12.88 3.93
N LEU A 209 -4.70 -12.60 2.63
CA LEU A 209 -3.45 -12.18 1.98
C LEU A 209 -2.90 -10.89 2.59
N CYS A 210 -3.75 -9.88 2.81
CA CYS A 210 -3.33 -8.65 3.49
C CYS A 210 -2.76 -8.94 4.88
N LEU A 211 -3.40 -9.79 5.68
CA LEU A 211 -2.93 -10.17 7.02
C LEU A 211 -1.59 -10.90 6.97
N LEU A 212 -1.44 -11.88 6.08
CA LEU A 212 -0.22 -12.66 5.93
C LEU A 212 0.96 -11.80 5.47
N LEU A 213 0.75 -10.93 4.47
CA LEU A 213 1.78 -10.01 3.98
C LEU A 213 2.16 -9.00 5.06
N SER A 214 1.18 -8.40 5.72
CA SER A 214 1.41 -7.45 6.81
C SER A 214 2.19 -8.07 7.95
N TYR A 215 1.83 -9.28 8.37
CA TYR A 215 2.55 -10.04 9.38
C TYR A 215 3.98 -10.34 8.92
N GLY A 216 4.15 -10.82 7.69
CA GLY A 216 5.46 -11.12 7.11
C GLY A 216 6.39 -9.89 7.09
N TYR A 217 5.89 -8.75 6.62
CA TYR A 217 6.68 -7.50 6.57
C TYR A 217 7.06 -6.99 7.96
N CYS A 218 6.13 -7.05 8.92
CA CYS A 218 6.44 -6.73 10.32
C CYS A 218 7.53 -7.66 10.87
N ARG A 219 7.45 -8.96 10.63
CA ARG A 219 8.44 -9.94 11.09
C ARG A 219 9.81 -9.71 10.47
N MET A 220 9.87 -9.44 9.16
CA MET A 220 11.13 -9.14 8.46
C MET A 220 11.77 -7.87 9.02
N LYS A 221 10.99 -6.79 9.12
CA LYS A 221 11.45 -5.48 9.59
C LYS A 221 11.90 -5.49 11.05
N TRP A 222 11.28 -6.29 11.91
CA TRP A 222 11.63 -6.34 13.33
C TRP A 222 12.76 -7.31 13.64
N ARG A 223 13.00 -8.32 12.79
CA ARG A 223 14.09 -9.31 12.98
C ARG A 223 15.47 -8.68 12.81
N GLU A 224 15.63 -7.72 11.90
CA GLU A 224 16.92 -7.03 11.70
C GLU A 224 17.38 -6.26 12.95
N LYS A 225 16.45 -5.74 13.76
CA LYS A 225 16.78 -4.98 14.97
C LYS A 225 17.25 -5.85 16.13
N ASP A 226 16.76 -7.08 16.23
CA ASP A 226 17.19 -8.00 17.30
C ASP A 226 18.66 -8.46 17.08
N VAL A 227 19.17 -8.38 15.85
CA VAL A 227 20.57 -8.70 15.52
C VAL A 227 21.53 -7.54 15.81
N GLU A 228 21.08 -6.28 15.70
CA GLU A 228 21.91 -5.10 16.02
C GLU A 228 22.11 -4.88 17.54
N PHE A 229 21.20 -5.37 18.38
CA PHE A 229 21.28 -5.24 19.84
C PHE A 229 21.95 -6.44 20.54
N GLY A 230 22.35 -7.48 19.79
CA GLY A 230 23.03 -8.69 20.28
C GLY A 230 24.55 -8.70 20.07
N LYS A 231 25.14 -7.55 19.74
CA LYS A 231 26.58 -7.30 19.70
C LYS A 231 26.87 -6.15 20.66
#